data_1fe42d8f81b228ed1e813a370bd2ae1f
#
_entry.id   1fe42d8f81b228ed1e813a370bd2ae1f
#
_cell.length_a   1.000
_cell.length_b   1.000
_cell.length_c   1.000
_cell.angle_alpha   90.00
_cell.angle_beta   90.00
_cell.angle_gamma   90.00
#
_symmetry.space_group_name_H-M   'P 1'
#
loop_
_entity.id
_entity.type
_entity.pdbx_description
1 polymer ?
#
loop_
_entity_poly.entity_id
_entity_poly.type
_entity_poly.pdbx_seq_one_letter_code
_entity_poly.pdbx_strand_id
1 'polypeptide(L)'
;MKLGMITEFDAAHSLPGYQGKCARLHGHTYQVEMVVEGDVGENGFVIDFYQLKNILAAVLQDLDHNCLNDILPNPTAETIAQWISEQLKKNMETTSVRLFSLKLWEGKNKWVMIE
;
A
#
# COMPACT_ATOMS: atom_id res chain seq x y z
N MET A 1 11.39 9.71 14.63
CA MET A 1 11.18 10.54 13.41
C MET A 1 10.39 9.74 12.39
N LYS A 2 9.55 10.39 11.65
CA LYS A 2 8.72 9.75 10.63
C LYS A 2 9.15 10.18 9.24
N LEU A 3 9.16 9.24 8.30
CA LEU A 3 9.42 9.49 6.88
C LEU A 3 8.23 8.96 6.09
N GLY A 4 7.83 9.72 5.06
CA GLY A 4 6.72 9.32 4.20
C GLY A 4 7.14 9.20 2.75
N MET A 5 6.45 8.32 2.03
CA MET A 5 6.64 8.13 0.59
C MET A 5 5.29 7.91 -0.06
N ILE A 6 5.09 8.52 -1.21
CA ILE A 6 3.85 8.43 -1.99
C ILE A 6 4.18 7.79 -3.34
N THR A 7 3.36 6.86 -3.76
CA THR A 7 3.44 6.25 -5.08
C THR A 7 2.07 5.85 -5.58
N GLU A 8 1.98 5.38 -6.82
CA GLU A 8 0.73 4.94 -7.43
C GLU A 8 0.87 3.56 -8.05
N PHE A 9 -0.24 2.85 -8.17
CA PHE A 9 -0.37 1.66 -9.00
C PHE A 9 -1.75 1.62 -9.62
N ASP A 10 -1.85 0.95 -10.77
CA ASP A 10 -3.11 0.75 -11.49
C ASP A 10 -3.52 -0.70 -11.38
N ALA A 11 -4.78 -0.94 -11.03
CA ALA A 11 -5.28 -2.30 -10.90
C ALA A 11 -6.78 -2.35 -11.15
N ALA A 12 -7.25 -3.54 -11.51
CA ALA A 12 -8.66 -3.83 -11.71
C ALA A 12 -9.20 -4.65 -10.55
N HIS A 13 -10.47 -4.51 -10.27
CA HIS A 13 -11.19 -5.33 -9.32
C HIS A 13 -12.68 -5.39 -9.64
N SER A 14 -13.34 -6.37 -9.04
CA SER A 14 -14.78 -6.44 -8.92
C SER A 14 -15.13 -6.76 -7.47
N LEU A 15 -16.29 -6.28 -7.01
CA LEU A 15 -16.73 -6.51 -5.63
C LEU A 15 -17.85 -7.55 -5.62
N PRO A 16 -17.56 -8.82 -5.31
CA PRO A 16 -18.55 -9.88 -5.30
C PRO A 16 -19.65 -9.60 -4.29
N GLY A 17 -20.90 -9.77 -4.70
CA GLY A 17 -22.07 -9.54 -3.83
C GLY A 17 -22.45 -8.09 -3.64
N TYR A 18 -21.70 -7.13 -4.16
CA TYR A 18 -22.07 -5.72 -4.12
C TYR A 18 -23.21 -5.43 -5.10
N GLN A 19 -24.18 -4.64 -4.67
CA GLN A 19 -25.29 -4.22 -5.52
C GLN A 19 -24.99 -2.85 -6.14
N GLY A 20 -24.63 -2.84 -7.43
CA GLY A 20 -24.30 -1.63 -8.15
C GLY A 20 -23.15 -1.82 -9.12
N LYS A 21 -22.66 -0.73 -9.67
CA LYS A 21 -21.59 -0.73 -10.70
C LYS A 21 -20.32 -1.41 -10.25
N CYS A 22 -19.97 -1.29 -8.96
CA CYS A 22 -18.73 -1.84 -8.41
C CYS A 22 -18.69 -3.37 -8.38
N ALA A 23 -19.84 -4.05 -8.56
CA ALA A 23 -19.89 -5.49 -8.74
C ALA A 23 -19.24 -5.93 -10.06
N ARG A 24 -19.17 -5.04 -11.06
CA ARG A 24 -18.57 -5.31 -12.35
C ARG A 24 -17.08 -5.04 -12.31
N LEU A 25 -16.33 -5.74 -13.16
CA LEU A 25 -14.91 -5.49 -13.32
C LEU A 25 -14.65 -4.07 -13.81
N HIS A 26 -13.83 -3.33 -13.10
CA HIS A 26 -13.42 -1.97 -13.42
C HIS A 26 -12.04 -1.70 -12.85
N GLY A 27 -11.44 -0.59 -13.21
CA GLY A 27 -10.08 -0.25 -12.78
C GLY A 27 -10.01 1.11 -12.08
N HIS A 28 -8.97 1.24 -11.27
CA HIS A 28 -8.62 2.49 -10.59
C HIS A 28 -7.11 2.72 -10.67
N THR A 29 -6.73 3.99 -10.61
CA THR A 29 -5.40 4.36 -10.15
C THR A 29 -5.49 4.52 -8.62
N TYR A 30 -4.73 3.68 -7.93
CA TYR A 30 -4.60 3.74 -6.47
C TYR A 30 -3.37 4.55 -6.11
N GLN A 31 -3.50 5.43 -5.13
CA GLN A 31 -2.34 6.12 -4.54
C GLN A 31 -2.06 5.54 -3.16
N VAL A 32 -0.80 5.32 -2.86
CA VAL A 32 -0.35 4.79 -1.58
C VAL A 32 0.58 5.79 -0.92
N GLU A 33 0.28 6.15 0.32
CA GLU A 33 1.21 6.87 1.19
C GLU A 33 1.62 5.96 2.33
N MET A 34 2.90 5.68 2.39
CA MET A 34 3.51 4.87 3.45
C MET A 34 4.29 5.79 4.37
N VAL A 35 4.02 5.73 5.66
CA VAL A 35 4.79 6.44 6.68
C VAL A 35 5.47 5.41 7.57
N VAL A 36 6.78 5.56 7.72
CA VAL A 36 7.60 4.74 8.62
C VAL A 36 8.16 5.58 9.75
N GLU A 37 8.51 4.93 10.85
CA GLU A 37 9.08 5.57 12.02
C GLU A 37 10.32 4.85 12.48
N GLY A 38 11.32 5.61 12.91
CA GLY A 38 12.57 5.10 13.41
C GLY A 38 13.44 6.22 13.96
N ASP A 39 14.62 5.84 14.43
CA ASP A 39 15.60 6.78 14.98
C ASP A 39 16.65 7.15 13.92
N VAL A 40 17.17 8.37 14.01
CA VAL A 40 18.26 8.81 13.15
C VAL A 40 19.53 8.07 13.58
N GLY A 41 20.13 7.34 12.63
CA GLY A 41 21.37 6.63 12.84
C GLY A 41 22.61 7.56 12.81
N GLU A 42 23.79 7.01 13.10
CA GLU A 42 25.05 7.77 13.08
C GLU A 42 25.38 8.34 11.70
N ASN A 43 24.91 7.67 10.64
CA ASN A 43 25.06 8.14 9.26
C ASN A 43 24.09 9.27 8.88
N GLY A 44 23.22 9.72 9.79
CA GLY A 44 22.25 10.78 9.54
C GLY A 44 20.95 10.32 8.92
N PHE A 45 20.78 9.02 8.66
CA PHE A 45 19.55 8.46 8.10
C PHE A 45 18.71 7.75 9.16
N VAL A 46 17.40 7.88 9.05
CA VAL A 46 16.46 6.93 9.65
C VAL A 46 16.46 5.65 8.83
N ILE A 47 16.30 5.80 7.54
CA ILE A 47 16.48 4.78 6.50
C ILE A 47 16.74 5.53 5.18
N ASP A 48 17.52 4.93 4.28
CA ASP A 48 17.71 5.50 2.95
C ASP A 48 16.41 5.46 2.17
N PHE A 49 16.01 6.59 1.59
CA PHE A 49 14.79 6.66 0.75
C PHE A 49 14.84 5.68 -0.42
N TYR A 50 16.01 5.39 -0.96
CA TYR A 50 16.17 4.40 -2.02
C TYR A 50 15.77 3.00 -1.54
N GLN A 51 16.21 2.63 -0.34
CA GLN A 51 15.83 1.35 0.28
C GLN A 51 14.33 1.31 0.57
N LEU A 52 13.79 2.40 1.10
CA LEU A 52 12.36 2.51 1.40
C LEU A 52 11.50 2.37 0.14
N LYS A 53 11.94 3.02 -0.95
CA LYS A 53 11.30 2.92 -2.26
C LYS A 53 11.27 1.47 -2.76
N ASN A 54 12.37 0.74 -2.62
CA ASN A 54 12.46 -0.64 -3.06
C ASN A 54 11.54 -1.57 -2.24
N ILE A 55 11.42 -1.33 -0.95
CA ILE A 55 10.48 -2.08 -0.09
C ILE A 55 9.05 -1.89 -0.57
N LEU A 56 8.66 -0.65 -0.80
CA LEU A 56 7.31 -0.34 -1.27
C LEU A 56 7.05 -0.92 -2.68
N ALA A 57 7.98 -0.74 -3.60
CA ALA A 57 7.86 -1.24 -4.97
C ALA A 57 7.74 -2.76 -5.02
N ALA A 58 8.48 -3.48 -4.18
CA ALA A 58 8.42 -4.94 -4.11
C ALA A 58 7.03 -5.45 -3.70
N VAL A 59 6.35 -4.75 -2.81
CA VAL A 59 4.98 -5.08 -2.41
C VAL A 59 3.99 -4.74 -3.52
N LEU A 60 4.10 -3.56 -4.10
CA LEU A 60 3.11 -3.07 -5.06
C LEU A 60 3.21 -3.76 -6.43
N GLN A 61 4.34 -4.35 -6.78
CA GLN A 61 4.46 -5.08 -8.05
C GLN A 61 3.51 -6.26 -8.16
N ASP A 62 3.10 -6.84 -7.04
CA ASP A 62 2.12 -7.95 -7.04
C ASP A 62 0.70 -7.45 -7.34
N LEU A 63 0.45 -6.16 -7.17
CA LEU A 63 -0.86 -5.54 -7.38
C LEU A 63 -0.94 -4.79 -8.71
N ASP A 64 0.15 -4.13 -9.09
CA ASP A 64 0.17 -3.24 -10.25
C ASP A 64 -0.09 -3.99 -11.55
N HIS A 65 -1.01 -3.46 -12.36
CA HIS A 65 -1.45 -4.04 -13.64
C HIS A 65 -2.03 -5.46 -13.51
N ASN A 66 -2.57 -5.78 -12.34
CA ASN A 66 -3.21 -7.06 -12.08
C ASN A 66 -4.70 -6.89 -11.72
N CYS A 67 -5.42 -7.99 -11.77
CA CYS A 67 -6.76 -8.08 -11.19
C CYS A 67 -6.62 -8.45 -9.70
N LEU A 68 -7.08 -7.58 -8.84
CA LEU A 68 -6.90 -7.75 -7.39
C LEU A 68 -7.70 -8.94 -6.84
N ASN A 69 -8.73 -9.38 -7.55
CA ASN A 69 -9.50 -10.58 -7.19
C ASN A 69 -8.67 -11.87 -7.28
N ASP A 70 -7.55 -11.85 -8.00
CA ASP A 70 -6.63 -13.00 -8.05
C ASP A 70 -5.79 -13.10 -6.78
N ILE A 71 -5.72 -12.03 -5.99
CA ILE A 71 -4.92 -11.96 -4.76
C ILE A 71 -5.80 -11.98 -3.53
N LEU A 72 -6.93 -11.26 -3.57
CA LEU A 72 -7.86 -11.11 -2.47
C LEU A 72 -9.28 -11.53 -2.90
N PRO A 73 -10.00 -12.32 -2.08
CA PRO A 73 -11.34 -12.77 -2.44
C PRO A 73 -12.35 -11.63 -2.50
N ASN A 74 -12.13 -10.56 -1.75
CA ASN A 74 -13.00 -9.38 -1.73
C ASN A 74 -12.15 -8.11 -1.64
N PRO A 75 -11.61 -7.62 -2.78
CA PRO A 75 -10.64 -6.53 -2.79
C PRO A 75 -11.27 -5.14 -2.68
N THR A 76 -11.85 -4.84 -1.53
CA THR A 76 -12.25 -3.49 -1.15
C THR A 76 -11.01 -2.65 -0.86
N ALA A 77 -11.14 -1.32 -0.82
CA ALA A 77 -10.03 -0.45 -0.42
C ALA A 77 -9.49 -0.84 0.97
N GLU A 78 -10.37 -1.22 1.89
CA GLU A 78 -10.02 -1.65 3.25
C GLU A 78 -9.15 -2.92 3.24
N THR A 79 -9.58 -3.95 2.52
CA THR A 79 -8.85 -5.23 2.48
C THR A 79 -7.55 -5.13 1.70
N ILE A 80 -7.50 -4.31 0.66
CA ILE A 80 -6.28 -4.01 -0.07
C ILE A 80 -5.27 -3.31 0.84
N ALA A 81 -5.72 -2.30 1.59
CA ALA A 81 -4.86 -1.58 2.53
C ALA A 81 -4.31 -2.50 3.62
N GLN A 82 -5.14 -3.39 4.17
CA GLN A 82 -4.71 -4.39 5.15
C GLN A 82 -3.62 -5.32 4.56
N TRP A 83 -3.85 -5.81 3.35
CA TRP A 83 -2.88 -6.69 2.69
C TRP A 83 -1.54 -5.98 2.46
N ILE A 84 -1.56 -4.76 1.93
CA ILE A 84 -0.35 -3.96 1.71
C ILE A 84 0.39 -3.74 3.04
N SER A 85 -0.34 -3.35 4.08
CA SER A 85 0.22 -3.11 5.41
C SER A 85 0.93 -4.35 5.96
N GLU A 86 0.32 -5.52 5.85
CA GLU A 86 0.90 -6.78 6.30
C GLU A 86 2.18 -7.14 5.53
N GLN A 87 2.18 -6.98 4.20
CA GLN A 87 3.36 -7.24 3.39
C GLN A 87 4.50 -6.28 3.69
N LEU A 88 4.19 -4.99 3.88
CA LEU A 88 5.20 -4.00 4.26
C LEU A 88 5.83 -4.32 5.61
N LYS A 89 5.03 -4.69 6.60
CA LYS A 89 5.54 -5.06 7.92
C LYS A 89 6.51 -6.24 7.84
N LYS A 90 6.20 -7.26 7.06
CA LYS A 90 7.09 -8.40 6.83
C LYS A 90 8.40 -7.96 6.21
N ASN A 91 8.35 -7.10 5.19
CA ASN A 91 9.54 -6.63 4.49
C ASN A 91 10.39 -5.65 5.32
N MET A 92 9.83 -5.11 6.40
CA MET A 92 10.55 -4.21 7.30
C MET A 92 11.16 -4.90 8.52
N GLU A 93 10.89 -6.18 8.75
CA GLU A 93 11.37 -6.91 9.93
C GLU A 93 12.90 -6.88 10.10
N THR A 94 13.64 -6.82 8.99
CA THR A 94 15.10 -6.77 9.00
C THR A 94 15.67 -5.36 8.92
N THR A 95 14.83 -4.35 9.01
CA THR A 95 15.21 -2.93 8.94
C THR A 95 15.16 -2.26 10.31
N SER A 96 15.67 -1.03 10.37
CA SER A 96 15.64 -0.20 11.58
C SER A 96 14.34 0.57 11.76
N VAL A 97 13.40 0.45 10.83
CA VAL A 97 12.13 1.19 10.85
C VAL A 97 10.94 0.27 11.01
N ARG A 98 9.83 0.85 11.44
CA ARG A 98 8.53 0.20 11.51
C ARG A 98 7.49 0.99 10.74
N LEU A 99 6.48 0.30 10.22
CA LEU A 99 5.36 0.95 9.58
C LEU A 99 4.56 1.72 10.63
N PHE A 100 4.40 3.03 10.43
CA PHE A 100 3.56 3.88 11.28
C PHE A 100 2.14 3.96 10.74
N SER A 101 1.98 4.27 9.45
CA SER A 101 0.67 4.34 8.81
C SER A 101 0.75 3.98 7.34
N LEU A 102 -0.37 3.52 6.83
CA LEU A 102 -0.60 3.31 5.41
C LEU A 102 -1.91 3.97 5.02
N LYS A 103 -1.87 4.81 4.00
CA LYS A 103 -3.05 5.47 3.43
C LYS A 103 -3.20 5.05 1.97
N LEU A 104 -4.38 4.57 1.62
CA LEU A 104 -4.68 4.12 0.27
C LEU A 104 -5.84 4.93 -0.28
N TRP A 105 -5.59 5.62 -1.40
CA TRP A 105 -6.66 6.27 -2.17
C TRP A 105 -7.15 5.34 -3.27
N GLU A 106 -8.46 5.21 -3.38
CA GLU A 106 -9.12 4.63 -4.55
C GLU A 106 -9.60 5.80 -5.41
N GLY A 107 -8.85 6.12 -6.46
CA GLY A 107 -9.04 7.34 -7.22
C GLY A 107 -8.52 8.57 -6.48
N LYS A 108 -9.17 9.74 -6.72
CA LYS A 108 -8.61 11.03 -6.30
C LYS A 108 -9.19 11.59 -5.00
N ASN A 109 -10.37 11.13 -4.58
CA ASN A 109 -11.14 11.83 -3.55
C ASN A 109 -11.62 10.97 -2.39
N LYS A 110 -11.22 9.71 -2.32
CA LYS A 110 -11.60 8.81 -1.22
C LYS A 110 -10.46 7.88 -0.86
N TRP A 111 -10.35 7.61 0.42
CA TRP A 111 -9.21 6.87 0.94
C TRP A 111 -9.55 6.15 2.24
N VAL A 112 -8.72 5.19 2.56
CA VAL A 112 -8.68 4.50 3.85
C VAL A 112 -7.30 4.66 4.46
N MET A 113 -7.20 4.60 5.78
CA MET A 113 -5.92 4.69 6.50
C MET A 113 -5.86 3.67 7.62
N ILE A 114 -4.70 3.04 7.75
CA ILE A 114 -4.35 2.15 8.86
C ILE A 114 -3.17 2.77 9.61
N GLU A 115 -3.28 2.83 10.92
CA GLU A 115 -2.21 3.24 11.83
C GLU A 115 -1.80 2.10 12.76
#